data_a52eeb8b1b5ecc54e01f542141a32566
#
_entry.id   a52eeb8b1b5ecc54e01f542141a32566
#
_cell.length_a   1.000
_cell.length_b   1.000
_cell.length_c   1.000
_cell.angle_alpha   90.00
_cell.angle_beta   90.00
_cell.angle_gamma   90.00
#
_symmetry.space_group_name_H-M   'P 1'
#
loop_
_entity.id
_entity.type
_entity.pdbx_description
1 polymer ?
#
loop_
_entity_poly.entity_id
_entity_poly.type
_entity_poly.pdbx_seq_one_letter_code
_entity_poly.pdbx_strand_id
1 'polypeptide(L)'
;LTNSYEYALASIIPIAISNLITYITFGSSFFDAQLKLRNIKIDFGREHILLDQTKIVDYASKDFLTLHNTDDVKTAEKKFQKLDTTEGYFLDKNFCLIGKLKLISILNKKGKAISFIEKKPLLLKSDMSVLEAIKILEKFVGENIPILDNKRRVIGIISENDILKAKHSTPAIESCPEC
;
A
#
# COMPACT_ATOMS: atom_id res chain seq x y z
N LEU A 1 44.72 3.13 -12.37
CA LEU A 1 44.67 3.04 -10.92
C LEU A 1 45.99 3.57 -10.37
N THR A 2 45.95 4.78 -9.80
CA THR A 2 47.12 5.48 -9.27
C THR A 2 47.55 4.80 -7.98
N ASN A 3 48.75 4.27 -7.96
CA ASN A 3 49.34 3.61 -6.78
C ASN A 3 49.88 4.63 -5.75
N SER A 4 49.59 5.91 -5.95
CA SER A 4 50.10 7.00 -5.14
C SER A 4 48.93 7.64 -4.34
N TYR A 5 49.06 7.64 -3.03
CA TYR A 5 48.11 8.26 -2.08
C TYR A 5 47.93 9.77 -2.32
N GLU A 6 48.97 10.45 -2.77
CA GLU A 6 48.97 11.88 -3.06
C GLU A 6 48.02 12.24 -4.19
N TYR A 7 47.98 11.47 -5.28
CA TYR A 7 47.02 11.67 -6.39
C TYR A 7 45.58 11.36 -5.97
N ALA A 8 45.40 10.41 -5.09
CA ALA A 8 44.07 10.11 -4.56
C ALA A 8 43.51 11.28 -3.75
N LEU A 9 44.34 11.89 -2.87
CA LEU A 9 43.94 13.07 -2.10
C LEU A 9 43.73 14.29 -3.00
N ALA A 10 44.59 14.52 -3.99
CA ALA A 10 44.46 15.64 -4.93
C ALA A 10 43.18 15.55 -5.77
N SER A 11 42.68 14.34 -6.06
CA SER A 11 41.45 14.15 -6.84
C SER A 11 40.15 14.37 -6.06
N ILE A 12 40.16 14.29 -4.73
CA ILE A 12 38.96 14.49 -3.89
C ILE A 12 38.43 15.92 -4.01
N ILE A 13 39.27 16.93 -4.01
CA ILE A 13 38.88 18.33 -4.09
C ILE A 13 38.12 18.66 -5.37
N PRO A 14 38.63 18.38 -6.59
CA PRO A 14 37.90 18.67 -7.81
C PRO A 14 36.60 17.83 -7.94
N ILE A 15 36.58 16.60 -7.43
CA ILE A 15 35.34 15.79 -7.38
C ILE A 15 34.29 16.43 -6.50
N ALA A 16 34.67 16.87 -5.29
CA ALA A 16 33.77 17.55 -4.37
C ALA A 16 33.20 18.85 -4.96
N ILE A 17 34.06 19.67 -5.58
CA ILE A 17 33.66 20.93 -6.22
C ILE A 17 32.70 20.63 -7.40
N SER A 18 33.02 19.66 -8.24
CA SER A 18 32.19 19.27 -9.37
C SER A 18 30.80 18.81 -8.93
N ASN A 19 30.74 17.97 -7.90
CA ASN A 19 29.46 17.54 -7.32
C ASN A 19 28.67 18.70 -6.72
N LEU A 20 29.32 19.63 -6.04
CA LEU A 20 28.68 20.82 -5.46
C LEU A 20 28.09 21.72 -6.55
N ILE A 21 28.86 22.00 -7.61
CA ILE A 21 28.39 22.80 -8.76
C ILE A 21 27.18 22.12 -9.41
N THR A 22 27.24 20.80 -9.65
CA THR A 22 26.15 20.04 -10.24
C THR A 22 24.90 20.11 -9.35
N TYR A 23 25.05 19.98 -8.05
CA TYR A 23 23.93 20.07 -7.10
C TYR A 23 23.29 21.46 -7.08
N ILE A 24 24.11 22.54 -7.07
CA ILE A 24 23.61 23.92 -7.08
C ILE A 24 22.90 24.28 -8.39
N THR A 25 23.42 23.80 -9.53
CA THR A 25 22.87 24.15 -10.86
C THR A 25 21.65 23.32 -11.24
N PHE A 26 21.63 22.04 -10.90
CA PHE A 26 20.59 21.09 -11.32
C PHE A 26 19.71 20.59 -10.18
N GLY A 27 20.01 20.92 -8.92
CA GLY A 27 19.25 20.49 -7.75
C GLY A 27 19.29 18.97 -7.47
N SER A 28 20.11 18.22 -8.22
CA SER A 28 20.24 16.76 -8.12
C SER A 28 21.59 16.29 -8.67
N SER A 29 22.04 15.10 -8.28
CA SER A 29 23.26 14.53 -8.83
C SER A 29 23.08 14.17 -10.31
N PHE A 30 24.18 14.07 -11.06
CA PHE A 30 24.16 13.65 -12.47
C PHE A 30 23.48 12.28 -12.64
N PHE A 31 23.73 11.36 -11.71
CA PHE A 31 23.10 10.04 -11.71
C PHE A 31 21.60 10.11 -11.48
N ASP A 32 21.15 10.97 -10.54
CA ASP A 32 19.73 11.20 -10.29
C ASP A 32 19.02 11.77 -11.52
N ALA A 33 19.68 12.71 -12.23
CA ALA A 33 19.14 13.26 -13.46
C ALA A 33 19.00 12.17 -14.57
N GLN A 34 19.99 11.30 -14.72
CA GLN A 34 19.91 10.18 -15.68
C GLN A 34 18.80 9.17 -15.33
N LEU A 35 18.62 8.88 -14.04
CA LEU A 35 17.59 7.95 -13.59
C LEU A 35 16.19 8.55 -13.72
N LYS A 36 16.04 9.85 -13.48
CA LYS A 36 14.78 10.61 -13.77
C LYS A 36 14.41 10.56 -15.25
N LEU A 37 15.39 10.71 -16.16
CA LEU A 37 15.16 10.57 -17.61
C LEU A 37 14.68 9.17 -18.02
N ARG A 38 15.03 8.14 -17.25
CA ARG A 38 14.56 6.77 -17.44
C ARG A 38 13.25 6.47 -16.70
N ASN A 39 12.56 7.50 -16.18
CA ASN A 39 11.35 7.38 -15.36
C ASN A 39 11.53 6.55 -14.07
N ILE A 40 12.76 6.43 -13.58
CA ILE A 40 13.06 5.76 -12.30
C ILE A 40 12.97 6.82 -11.21
N LYS A 41 11.98 6.69 -10.33
CA LYS A 41 11.80 7.61 -9.18
C LYS A 41 12.80 7.25 -8.07
N ILE A 42 13.80 8.10 -7.86
CA ILE A 42 14.90 7.85 -6.92
C ILE A 42 14.70 8.58 -5.58
N ASP A 43 13.72 9.45 -5.51
CA ASP A 43 13.56 10.39 -4.40
C ASP A 43 13.51 9.73 -3.00
N PHE A 44 13.49 8.38 -2.93
CA PHE A 44 13.22 7.66 -1.69
C PHE A 44 14.01 6.36 -1.46
N GLY A 45 15.16 6.17 -2.06
CA GLY A 45 16.00 4.99 -1.82
C GLY A 45 15.47 3.67 -2.41
N ARG A 46 16.22 2.57 -2.19
CA ARG A 46 15.91 1.24 -2.76
C ARG A 46 14.57 0.67 -2.28
N GLU A 47 14.19 0.92 -1.04
CA GLU A 47 12.91 0.46 -0.48
C GLU A 47 11.72 0.97 -1.27
N HIS A 48 11.73 2.22 -1.70
CA HIS A 48 10.65 2.80 -2.49
C HIS A 48 10.51 2.18 -3.89
N ILE A 49 11.62 1.81 -4.51
CA ILE A 49 11.60 1.14 -5.82
C ILE A 49 10.95 -0.24 -5.68
N LEU A 50 11.30 -0.98 -4.63
CA LEU A 50 10.72 -2.30 -4.37
C LEU A 50 9.23 -2.19 -4.04
N LEU A 51 8.83 -1.25 -3.19
CA LEU A 51 7.43 -1.01 -2.86
C LEU A 51 6.59 -0.55 -4.07
N ASP A 52 7.21 0.18 -5.02
CA ASP A 52 6.55 0.59 -6.27
C ASP A 52 6.37 -0.58 -7.26
N GLN A 53 7.26 -1.57 -7.21
CA GLN A 53 7.18 -2.78 -8.05
C GLN A 53 6.29 -3.87 -7.44
N THR A 54 6.06 -3.85 -6.13
CA THR A 54 5.27 -4.85 -5.42
C THR A 54 3.78 -4.52 -5.49
N LYS A 55 2.96 -5.47 -5.90
CA LYS A 55 1.51 -5.28 -6.01
C LYS A 55 0.83 -5.48 -4.65
N ILE A 56 -0.14 -4.63 -4.37
CA ILE A 56 -0.90 -4.69 -3.13
C ILE A 56 -1.70 -5.98 -2.96
N VAL A 57 -2.10 -6.61 -4.07
CA VAL A 57 -2.89 -7.85 -4.06
C VAL A 57 -2.14 -9.02 -3.43
N ASP A 58 -0.81 -9.01 -3.47
CA ASP A 58 0.04 -10.07 -2.91
C ASP A 58 -0.02 -10.12 -1.36
N TYR A 59 -0.45 -9.02 -0.73
CA TYR A 59 -0.61 -8.89 0.72
C TYR A 59 -2.06 -8.83 1.16
N ALA A 60 -3.00 -8.99 0.23
CA ALA A 60 -4.42 -8.96 0.53
C ALA A 60 -4.87 -10.19 1.31
N SER A 61 -5.58 -9.99 2.42
CA SER A 61 -6.29 -11.06 3.10
C SER A 61 -7.56 -11.42 2.33
N LYS A 62 -7.82 -12.72 2.20
CA LYS A 62 -9.07 -13.24 1.63
C LYS A 62 -10.12 -13.50 2.71
N ASP A 63 -9.72 -13.42 3.98
CA ASP A 63 -10.62 -13.64 5.11
C ASP A 63 -11.32 -12.34 5.48
N PHE A 64 -12.54 -12.16 4.99
CA PHE A 64 -13.36 -10.99 5.31
C PHE A 64 -14.84 -11.38 5.41
N LEU A 65 -15.56 -10.64 6.25
CA LEU A 65 -16.96 -10.86 6.47
C LEU A 65 -17.80 -10.44 5.26
N THR A 66 -18.48 -11.41 4.67
CA THR A 66 -19.44 -11.18 3.58
C THR A 66 -20.87 -11.16 4.12
N LEU A 67 -21.62 -10.12 3.76
CA LEU A 67 -23.02 -9.92 4.09
C LEU A 67 -23.87 -9.93 2.83
N HIS A 68 -25.10 -10.42 2.95
CA HIS A 68 -26.06 -10.48 1.87
C HIS A 68 -27.22 -9.49 2.08
N ASN A 69 -27.87 -9.10 1.00
CA ASN A 69 -29.00 -8.15 1.04
C ASN A 69 -30.19 -8.62 1.89
N THR A 70 -30.26 -9.94 2.15
CA THR A 70 -31.30 -10.56 2.97
C THR A 70 -30.98 -10.52 4.46
N ASP A 71 -29.75 -10.16 4.84
CA ASP A 71 -29.35 -10.19 6.25
C ASP A 71 -30.00 -9.05 7.04
N ASP A 72 -30.66 -9.42 8.13
CA ASP A 72 -31.13 -8.47 9.14
C ASP A 72 -30.01 -8.07 10.08
N VAL A 73 -30.19 -6.95 10.79
CA VAL A 73 -29.25 -6.44 11.79
C VAL A 73 -28.82 -7.53 12.78
N LYS A 74 -29.77 -8.30 13.34
CA LYS A 74 -29.45 -9.39 14.28
C LYS A 74 -28.58 -10.50 13.67
N THR A 75 -28.82 -10.82 12.42
CA THR A 75 -28.03 -11.83 11.69
C THR A 75 -26.63 -11.30 11.39
N ALA A 76 -26.52 -10.03 11.01
CA ALA A 76 -25.25 -9.37 10.82
C ALA A 76 -24.42 -9.31 12.12
N GLU A 77 -25.03 -8.91 13.24
CA GLU A 77 -24.37 -8.88 14.56
C GLU A 77 -23.78 -10.25 14.95
N LYS A 78 -24.55 -11.35 14.76
CA LYS A 78 -24.05 -12.70 15.02
C LYS A 78 -22.87 -13.08 14.12
N LYS A 79 -22.89 -12.65 12.85
CA LYS A 79 -21.79 -12.91 11.91
C LYS A 79 -20.53 -12.13 12.32
N PHE A 80 -20.68 -10.88 12.77
CA PHE A 80 -19.59 -10.08 13.30
C PHE A 80 -18.96 -10.72 14.53
N GLN A 81 -19.78 -11.18 15.48
CA GLN A 81 -19.30 -11.86 16.69
C GLN A 81 -18.57 -13.19 16.36
N LYS A 82 -19.08 -13.95 15.37
CA LYS A 82 -18.49 -15.23 15.00
C LYS A 82 -17.09 -15.08 14.39
N LEU A 83 -16.85 -14.02 13.64
CA LEU A 83 -15.58 -13.77 12.93
C LEU A 83 -14.67 -12.77 13.65
N ASP A 84 -15.11 -12.28 14.83
CA ASP A 84 -14.38 -11.28 15.63
C ASP A 84 -13.90 -10.09 14.81
N THR A 85 -14.80 -9.52 14.00
CA THR A 85 -14.51 -8.39 13.11
C THR A 85 -15.51 -7.26 13.33
N THR A 86 -15.08 -6.04 13.07
CA THR A 86 -15.91 -4.84 13.21
C THR A 86 -16.42 -4.31 11.87
N GLU A 87 -15.92 -4.85 10.76
CA GLU A 87 -16.25 -4.42 9.41
C GLU A 87 -16.70 -5.60 8.54
N GLY A 88 -17.71 -5.38 7.72
CA GLY A 88 -18.24 -6.38 6.79
C GLY A 88 -18.61 -5.75 5.45
N TYR A 89 -18.67 -6.56 4.41
CA TYR A 89 -18.86 -6.10 3.03
C TYR A 89 -20.10 -6.72 2.43
N PHE A 90 -20.99 -5.87 1.93
CA PHE A 90 -22.15 -6.31 1.14
C PHE A 90 -21.71 -6.54 -0.29
N LEU A 91 -21.86 -7.77 -0.75
CA LEU A 91 -21.52 -8.16 -2.11
C LEU A 91 -22.78 -8.57 -2.88
N ASP A 92 -22.80 -8.26 -4.17
CA ASP A 92 -23.78 -8.78 -5.12
C ASP A 92 -23.45 -10.24 -5.50
N LYS A 93 -24.36 -10.90 -6.22
CA LYS A 93 -24.20 -12.26 -6.74
C LYS A 93 -22.93 -12.47 -7.59
N ASN A 94 -22.42 -11.39 -8.16
CA ASN A 94 -21.19 -11.35 -8.96
C ASN A 94 -19.94 -10.96 -8.15
N PHE A 95 -20.00 -10.96 -6.80
CA PHE A 95 -18.95 -10.49 -5.90
C PHE A 95 -18.61 -9.01 -6.05
N CYS A 96 -19.46 -8.22 -6.70
CA CYS A 96 -19.29 -6.78 -6.78
C CYS A 96 -19.65 -6.11 -5.45
N LEU A 97 -18.84 -5.13 -5.02
CA LEU A 97 -19.08 -4.42 -3.77
C LEU A 97 -20.28 -3.49 -3.88
N ILE A 98 -21.27 -3.68 -3.01
CA ILE A 98 -22.43 -2.80 -2.84
C ILE A 98 -22.12 -1.73 -1.80
N GLY A 99 -21.44 -2.10 -0.72
CA GLY A 99 -21.08 -1.18 0.36
C GLY A 99 -20.41 -1.88 1.53
N LYS A 100 -19.91 -1.07 2.46
CA LYS A 100 -19.25 -1.49 3.69
C LYS A 100 -20.17 -1.25 4.88
N LEU A 101 -20.23 -2.19 5.80
CA LEU A 101 -20.98 -2.07 7.06
C LEU A 101 -20.00 -2.11 8.21
N LYS A 102 -20.13 -1.16 9.14
CA LYS A 102 -19.42 -1.17 10.42
C LYS A 102 -20.36 -1.67 11.51
N LEU A 103 -19.87 -2.55 12.39
CA LEU A 103 -20.65 -3.07 13.51
C LEU A 103 -21.28 -1.95 14.34
N ILE A 104 -20.54 -0.90 14.63
CA ILE A 104 -21.02 0.26 15.38
C ILE A 104 -22.25 0.94 14.75
N SER A 105 -22.39 0.87 13.44
CA SER A 105 -23.49 1.50 12.70
C SER A 105 -24.82 0.79 12.90
N ILE A 106 -24.82 -0.47 13.36
CA ILE A 106 -26.01 -1.29 13.54
C ILE A 106 -26.35 -1.57 15.01
N LEU A 107 -25.45 -1.25 15.95
CA LEU A 107 -25.69 -1.45 17.38
C LEU A 107 -27.00 -0.78 17.81
N ASN A 108 -27.83 -1.53 18.52
CA ASN A 108 -29.15 -1.08 19.00
C ASN A 108 -30.15 -0.68 17.90
N LYS A 109 -29.92 -1.07 16.64
CA LYS A 109 -30.85 -0.81 15.55
C LYS A 109 -31.63 -2.08 15.18
N LYS A 110 -32.74 -1.88 14.48
CA LYS A 110 -33.59 -2.96 13.96
C LYS A 110 -33.84 -2.77 12.49
N GLY A 111 -34.06 -3.85 11.76
CA GLY A 111 -34.36 -3.83 10.33
C GLY A 111 -33.31 -4.50 9.48
N LYS A 112 -33.28 -4.17 8.21
CA LYS A 112 -32.30 -4.74 7.27
C LYS A 112 -30.95 -4.08 7.42
N ALA A 113 -29.89 -4.88 7.54
CA ALA A 113 -28.53 -4.39 7.73
C ALA A 113 -28.04 -3.51 6.54
N ILE A 114 -28.54 -3.77 5.33
CA ILE A 114 -28.20 -3.00 4.12
C ILE A 114 -28.59 -1.51 4.21
N SER A 115 -29.54 -1.15 5.07
CA SER A 115 -29.96 0.26 5.23
C SER A 115 -28.89 1.13 5.94
N PHE A 116 -27.91 0.52 6.57
CA PHE A 116 -26.88 1.18 7.37
C PHE A 116 -25.49 1.13 6.74
N ILE A 117 -25.39 0.76 5.46
CA ILE A 117 -24.12 0.63 4.76
C ILE A 117 -23.54 1.98 4.35
N GLU A 118 -22.23 2.05 4.36
CA GLU A 118 -21.45 3.09 3.68
C GLU A 118 -21.38 2.74 2.19
N LYS A 119 -22.08 3.51 1.35
CA LYS A 119 -22.19 3.23 -0.10
C LYS A 119 -20.95 3.55 -0.90
N LYS A 120 -20.06 4.41 -0.40
CA LYS A 120 -18.82 4.84 -1.06
C LYS A 120 -17.64 4.67 -0.12
N PRO A 121 -17.30 3.44 0.29
CA PRO A 121 -16.09 3.22 1.07
C PRO A 121 -14.86 3.51 0.22
N LEU A 122 -13.73 3.77 0.89
CA LEU A 122 -12.44 3.83 0.21
C LEU A 122 -12.14 2.47 -0.43
N LEU A 123 -11.62 2.49 -1.65
CA LEU A 123 -11.35 1.30 -2.46
C LEU A 123 -9.93 1.36 -3.01
N LEU A 124 -9.27 0.21 -3.11
CA LEU A 124 -8.00 0.06 -3.81
C LEU A 124 -8.18 -0.82 -5.04
N LYS A 125 -7.34 -0.62 -6.06
CA LYS A 125 -7.34 -1.43 -7.25
C LYS A 125 -6.26 -2.50 -7.15
N SER A 126 -6.49 -3.66 -7.73
CA SER A 126 -5.56 -4.79 -7.72
C SER A 126 -4.23 -4.54 -8.43
N ASP A 127 -4.19 -3.58 -9.35
CA ASP A 127 -3.00 -3.20 -10.11
C ASP A 127 -2.13 -2.15 -9.40
N MET A 128 -2.61 -1.58 -8.29
CA MET A 128 -1.87 -0.59 -7.51
C MET A 128 -0.64 -1.19 -6.85
N SER A 129 0.42 -0.38 -6.77
CA SER A 129 1.61 -0.71 -5.99
C SER A 129 1.37 -0.51 -4.49
N VAL A 130 2.18 -1.19 -3.67
CA VAL A 130 2.18 -0.97 -2.21
C VAL A 130 2.48 0.48 -1.88
N LEU A 131 3.39 1.13 -2.62
CA LEU A 131 3.74 2.53 -2.42
C LEU A 131 2.55 3.48 -2.66
N GLU A 132 1.78 3.25 -3.70
CA GLU A 132 0.57 4.03 -3.99
C GLU A 132 -0.50 3.84 -2.90
N ALA A 133 -0.66 2.62 -2.43
CA ALA A 133 -1.58 2.31 -1.35
C ALA A 133 -1.19 2.99 -0.03
N ILE A 134 0.09 3.04 0.32
CA ILE A 134 0.58 3.76 1.51
C ILE A 134 0.15 5.23 1.47
N LYS A 135 0.30 5.91 0.34
CA LYS A 135 -0.11 7.32 0.19
C LYS A 135 -1.62 7.56 0.39
N ILE A 136 -2.43 6.57 0.01
CA ILE A 136 -3.89 6.63 0.21
C ILE A 136 -4.23 6.39 1.69
N LEU A 137 -3.52 5.45 2.33
CA LEU A 137 -3.72 5.07 3.72
C LEU A 137 -3.34 6.15 4.71
N GLU A 138 -2.37 7.00 4.43
CA GLU A 138 -2.00 8.14 5.28
C GLU A 138 -3.20 9.04 5.65
N LYS A 139 -4.24 9.03 4.83
CA LYS A 139 -5.48 9.83 5.03
C LYS A 139 -6.68 8.98 5.42
N PHE A 140 -6.50 7.67 5.56
CA PHE A 140 -7.58 6.75 5.83
C PHE A 140 -7.77 6.56 7.33
N VAL A 141 -9.05 6.55 7.74
CA VAL A 141 -9.47 6.22 9.10
C VAL A 141 -10.41 5.02 9.03
N GLY A 142 -9.90 3.84 9.36
CA GLY A 142 -10.66 2.59 9.32
C GLY A 142 -9.73 1.41 9.56
N GLU A 143 -10.28 0.19 9.62
CA GLU A 143 -9.50 -1.03 9.86
C GLU A 143 -9.03 -1.67 8.55
N ASN A 144 -9.93 -1.82 7.59
CA ASN A 144 -9.67 -2.54 6.36
C ASN A 144 -10.19 -1.80 5.13
N ILE A 145 -9.45 -1.91 4.02
CA ILE A 145 -9.85 -1.37 2.73
C ILE A 145 -10.01 -2.52 1.74
N PRO A 146 -11.15 -2.62 1.04
CA PRO A 146 -11.36 -3.65 0.03
C PRO A 146 -10.57 -3.35 -1.24
N ILE A 147 -10.00 -4.41 -1.81
CA ILE A 147 -9.28 -4.40 -3.08
C ILE A 147 -10.20 -4.95 -4.16
N LEU A 148 -10.34 -4.20 -5.24
CA LEU A 148 -11.17 -4.58 -6.38
C LEU A 148 -10.35 -4.98 -7.59
N ASP A 149 -10.87 -5.95 -8.33
CA ASP A 149 -10.37 -6.26 -9.68
C ASP A 149 -10.91 -5.26 -10.72
N ASN A 150 -10.46 -5.41 -11.97
CA ASN A 150 -10.91 -4.59 -13.10
C ASN A 150 -12.41 -4.73 -13.41
N LYS A 151 -13.06 -5.78 -12.89
CA LYS A 151 -14.52 -6.01 -13.01
C LYS A 151 -15.29 -5.54 -11.78
N ARG A 152 -14.64 -4.75 -10.88
CA ARG A 152 -15.20 -4.24 -9.62
C ARG A 152 -15.59 -5.32 -8.61
N ARG A 153 -15.04 -6.52 -8.70
CA ARG A 153 -15.25 -7.59 -7.72
C ARG A 153 -14.24 -7.47 -6.60
N VAL A 154 -14.66 -7.72 -5.38
CA VAL A 154 -13.77 -7.76 -4.22
C VAL A 154 -12.92 -9.03 -4.28
N ILE A 155 -11.62 -8.88 -4.35
CA ILE A 155 -10.64 -9.97 -4.39
C ILE A 155 -9.96 -10.19 -3.04
N GLY A 156 -10.04 -9.22 -2.15
CA GLY A 156 -9.50 -9.27 -0.80
C GLY A 156 -9.64 -7.95 -0.09
N ILE A 157 -9.18 -7.92 1.14
CA ILE A 157 -9.09 -6.72 1.96
C ILE A 157 -7.63 -6.52 2.39
N ILE A 158 -7.27 -5.30 2.73
CA ILE A 158 -5.96 -5.00 3.28
C ILE A 158 -6.09 -4.06 4.46
N SER A 159 -5.33 -4.34 5.52
CA SER A 159 -5.21 -3.52 6.70
C SER A 159 -3.91 -2.72 6.68
N GLU A 160 -3.80 -1.72 7.56
CA GLU A 160 -2.54 -1.00 7.79
C GLU A 160 -1.42 -1.97 8.20
N ASN A 161 -1.72 -2.96 9.06
CA ASN A 161 -0.76 -3.97 9.49
C ASN A 161 -0.22 -4.82 8.33
N ASP A 162 -1.05 -5.15 7.34
CA ASP A 162 -0.61 -5.94 6.19
C ASP A 162 0.35 -5.14 5.31
N ILE A 163 0.12 -3.84 5.20
CA ILE A 163 1.01 -2.93 4.47
C ILE A 163 2.33 -2.72 5.22
N LEU A 164 2.28 -2.61 6.55
CA LEU A 164 3.51 -2.57 7.36
C LEU A 164 4.31 -3.87 7.23
N LYS A 165 3.66 -5.03 7.19
CA LYS A 165 4.32 -6.31 6.89
C LYS A 165 4.92 -6.30 5.49
N ALA A 166 4.22 -5.80 4.48
CA ALA A 166 4.74 -5.65 3.13
C ALA A 166 6.02 -4.82 3.11
N LYS A 167 6.06 -3.72 3.85
CA LYS A 167 7.25 -2.87 4.00
C LYS A 167 8.43 -3.62 4.65
N HIS A 168 8.18 -4.45 5.66
CA HIS A 168 9.22 -5.19 6.36
C HIS A 168 9.60 -6.53 5.68
N SER A 169 8.70 -7.11 4.89
CA SER A 169 8.94 -8.37 4.17
C SER A 169 9.66 -8.17 2.85
N THR A 170 9.87 -6.94 2.44
CA THR A 170 10.75 -6.62 1.31
C THR A 170 12.16 -7.02 1.76
N PRO A 171 12.81 -8.04 1.16
CA PRO A 171 14.08 -8.54 1.64
C PRO A 171 15.07 -7.39 1.64
N ALA A 172 15.49 -6.97 2.84
CA ALA A 172 16.78 -6.33 2.95
C ALA A 172 17.73 -7.29 2.26
N ILE A 173 18.33 -6.91 1.16
CA ILE A 173 19.34 -7.70 0.47
C ILE A 173 20.35 -8.02 1.56
N GLU A 174 20.32 -9.27 2.06
CA GLU A 174 21.38 -9.79 2.90
C GLU A 174 22.65 -9.42 2.18
N SER A 175 23.45 -8.60 2.82
CA SER A 175 24.78 -8.28 2.38
C SER A 175 25.44 -9.59 2.03
N CYS A 176 25.73 -9.77 0.74
CA CYS A 176 26.46 -10.93 0.25
C CYS A 176 27.70 -11.12 1.16
N PRO A 177 27.82 -12.20 1.92
CA PRO A 177 28.94 -12.36 2.84
C PRO A 177 30.17 -12.91 2.11
N GLU A 178 30.46 -12.47 0.90
CA GLU A 178 31.71 -12.81 0.20
C GLU A 178 31.88 -11.92 -1.04
N CYS A 179 32.59 -10.81 -0.86
CA CYS A 179 33.50 -10.21 -1.83
C CYS A 179 34.59 -9.47 -1.08
#